data_26290df8cb65e74c0e36d66a9615a48c
#
_entry.id   26290df8cb65e74c0e36d66a9615a48c
#
_cell.length_a   1.000
_cell.length_b   1.000
_cell.length_c   1.000
_cell.angle_alpha   90.00
_cell.angle_beta   90.00
_cell.angle_gamma   90.00
#
_symmetry.space_group_name_H-M   'P 1'
#
loop_
_entity.id
_entity.type
_entity.pdbx_description
1 polymer ?
#
loop_
_entity_poly.entity_id
_entity_poly.type
_entity_poly.pdbx_seq_one_letter_code
_entity_poly.pdbx_strand_id
1 'polypeptide(L)'
;HIETIFIGNYENSVQEKYRTGEKWENVIQQFVCTKGSKHKFTQTEYLNKLRSSKYGLCLRGYGSKCHREVELMAFGTVPILTPGVSTNYLSPLKENVHYLKVKSPEELKIKLKTITNDEWQSMSQSCFTWYQENIHSRFCWKTLINKLLYN
;
A
#
# COMPACT_ATOMS: atom_id res chain seq x y z
N HIS A 1 -13.90 12.01 -9.33
CA HIS A 1 -12.49 12.26 -8.98
C HIS A 1 -11.96 11.04 -8.24
N ILE A 2 -10.98 10.38 -8.81
CA ILE A 2 -10.27 9.30 -8.14
C ILE A 2 -9.31 9.96 -7.14
N GLU A 3 -9.51 9.65 -5.86
CA GLU A 3 -8.56 10.09 -4.84
C GLU A 3 -7.19 9.48 -5.13
N THR A 4 -6.16 10.31 -5.21
CA THR A 4 -4.86 9.87 -5.68
C THR A 4 -4.18 8.96 -4.66
N ILE A 5 -4.27 9.29 -3.37
CA ILE A 5 -3.57 8.54 -2.32
C ILE A 5 -4.44 8.43 -1.07
N PHE A 6 -4.56 7.21 -0.54
CA PHE A 6 -5.15 6.94 0.75
C PHE A 6 -4.08 6.80 1.83
N ILE A 7 -4.13 7.61 2.86
CA ILE A 7 -3.20 7.55 3.99
C ILE A 7 -3.83 6.83 5.19
N GLY A 8 -5.12 7.00 5.41
CA GLY A 8 -5.82 6.45 6.56
C GLY A 8 -5.46 7.15 7.87
N ASN A 9 -5.62 6.46 8.97
CA ASN A 9 -5.28 6.98 10.30
C ASN A 9 -3.79 6.77 10.58
N TYR A 10 -3.02 7.84 10.71
CA TYR A 10 -1.58 7.82 10.95
C TYR A 10 -1.17 8.38 12.32
N GLU A 11 -2.12 8.92 13.09
CA GLU A 11 -1.86 9.57 14.37
C GLU A 11 -1.95 8.63 15.58
N ASN A 12 -1.95 7.32 15.39
CA ASN A 12 -1.90 6.45 16.55
C ASN A 12 -0.47 6.39 17.13
N SER A 13 -0.40 6.22 18.46
CA SER A 13 0.86 6.25 19.21
C SER A 13 1.92 5.26 18.71
N VAL A 14 1.50 4.17 18.10
CA VAL A 14 2.41 3.14 17.57
C VAL A 14 3.06 3.59 16.28
N GLN A 15 2.27 4.13 15.36
CA GLN A 15 2.79 4.65 14.11
C GLN A 15 3.72 5.84 14.37
N GLU A 16 3.40 6.67 15.35
CA GLU A 16 4.22 7.80 15.75
C GLU A 16 5.59 7.38 16.27
N LYS A 17 5.67 6.31 17.07
CA LYS A 17 6.94 5.76 17.57
C LYS A 17 7.87 5.28 16.44
N TYR A 18 7.33 4.80 15.34
CA TYR A 18 8.09 4.25 14.21
C TYR A 18 8.17 5.22 13.03
N ARG A 19 7.62 6.41 13.17
CA ARG A 19 7.77 7.47 12.18
C ARG A 19 9.23 7.95 12.17
N THR A 20 9.65 8.29 10.98
CA THR A 20 10.94 8.92 10.72
C THR A 20 10.95 10.42 11.05
N GLY A 21 9.99 10.94 11.82
CA GLY A 21 9.80 12.37 12.08
C GLY A 21 9.16 13.13 10.93
N GLU A 22 8.78 12.45 9.87
CA GLU A 22 8.23 13.06 8.65
C GLU A 22 6.78 13.50 8.87
N LYS A 23 6.47 14.73 8.48
CA LYS A 23 5.11 15.29 8.54
C LYS A 23 4.34 14.98 7.28
N TRP A 24 3.76 13.81 7.20
CA TRP A 24 2.95 13.36 6.05
C TRP A 24 1.70 14.22 5.86
N GLU A 25 1.20 14.89 6.91
CA GLU A 25 0.09 15.85 6.84
C GLU A 25 0.36 17.05 5.93
N ASN A 26 1.60 17.45 5.75
CA ASN A 26 1.97 18.57 4.88
C ASN A 26 1.81 18.25 3.38
N VAL A 27 1.47 17.04 3.05
CA VAL A 27 1.24 16.57 1.67
C VAL A 27 -0.27 16.45 1.37
N ILE A 28 -1.12 16.89 2.29
CA ILE A 28 -2.56 16.64 2.40
C ILE A 28 -3.40 17.06 1.19
N GLN A 29 -2.98 18.02 0.38
CA GLN A 29 -3.78 18.43 -0.79
C GLN A 29 -3.98 17.31 -1.83
N GLN A 30 -3.24 16.21 -1.71
CA GLN A 30 -3.28 15.05 -2.61
C GLN A 30 -3.68 13.75 -1.90
N PHE A 31 -3.96 13.79 -0.59
CA PHE A 31 -4.16 12.59 0.23
C PHE A 31 -5.49 12.61 0.97
N VAL A 32 -6.15 11.48 1.04
CA VAL A 32 -7.23 11.25 1.98
C VAL A 32 -6.62 10.85 3.31
N CYS A 33 -6.71 11.73 4.28
CA CYS A 33 -6.16 11.53 5.61
C CYS A 33 -7.26 11.61 6.66
N THR A 34 -7.26 10.66 7.60
CA THR A 34 -8.04 10.74 8.83
C THR A 34 -7.13 11.04 9.99
N LYS A 35 -7.47 12.06 10.78
CA LYS A 35 -6.78 12.41 12.02
C LYS A 35 -7.45 11.74 13.22
N GLY A 36 -6.64 11.37 14.21
CA GLY A 36 -7.09 10.85 15.49
C GLY A 36 -6.93 9.35 15.69
N SER A 37 -7.16 8.89 16.92
CA SER A 37 -6.90 7.53 17.39
C SER A 37 -7.92 6.47 16.92
N LYS A 38 -9.05 6.88 16.36
CA LYS A 38 -10.11 5.98 15.90
C LYS A 38 -10.36 6.14 14.42
N HIS A 39 -10.53 5.05 13.71
CA HIS A 39 -11.06 5.07 12.36
C HIS A 39 -12.46 5.72 12.36
N LYS A 40 -12.62 6.76 11.56
CA LYS A 40 -13.93 7.42 11.34
C LYS A 40 -14.75 6.73 10.26
N PHE A 41 -14.17 5.75 9.58
CA PHE A 41 -14.81 5.01 8.49
C PHE A 41 -15.42 3.71 8.99
N THR A 42 -16.60 3.38 8.51
CA THR A 42 -17.12 2.02 8.51
C THR A 42 -16.24 1.15 7.61
N GLN A 43 -16.32 -0.17 7.75
CA GLN A 43 -15.57 -1.09 6.90
C GLN A 43 -15.85 -0.85 5.41
N THR A 44 -17.12 -0.63 5.05
CA THR A 44 -17.52 -0.39 3.67
C THR A 44 -16.92 0.91 3.12
N GLU A 45 -16.98 1.99 3.90
CA GLU A 45 -16.36 3.27 3.51
C GLU A 45 -14.85 3.14 3.34
N TYR A 46 -14.19 2.43 4.26
CA TYR A 46 -12.75 2.16 4.18
C TYR A 46 -12.40 1.43 2.88
N LEU A 47 -13.06 0.32 2.57
CA LEU A 47 -12.81 -0.45 1.35
C LEU A 47 -13.10 0.37 0.09
N ASN A 48 -14.15 1.19 0.08
CA ASN A 48 -14.45 2.08 -1.03
C ASN A 48 -13.35 3.15 -1.22
N LYS A 49 -12.77 3.67 -0.13
CA LYS A 49 -11.63 4.60 -0.20
C LYS A 49 -10.39 3.93 -0.79
N LEU A 50 -10.08 2.70 -0.40
CA LEU A 50 -8.98 1.94 -1.00
C LEU A 50 -9.20 1.78 -2.50
N ARG A 51 -10.39 1.32 -2.89
CA ARG A 51 -10.76 1.07 -4.29
C ARG A 51 -10.74 2.33 -5.17
N SER A 52 -11.08 3.50 -4.60
CA SER A 52 -11.14 4.77 -5.34
C SER A 52 -9.81 5.50 -5.42
N SER A 53 -8.75 4.97 -4.81
CA SER A 53 -7.43 5.59 -4.77
C SER A 53 -6.47 4.95 -5.77
N LYS A 54 -5.60 5.75 -6.40
CA LYS A 54 -4.49 5.25 -7.22
C LYS A 54 -3.40 4.59 -6.38
N TYR A 55 -3.12 5.17 -5.23
CA TYR A 55 -2.05 4.78 -4.31
C TYR A 55 -2.56 4.71 -2.88
N GLY A 56 -1.86 3.96 -2.02
CA GLY A 56 -2.13 3.93 -0.59
C GLY A 56 -0.86 3.88 0.23
N LEU A 57 -0.75 4.76 1.23
CA LEU A 57 0.42 4.84 2.10
C LEU A 57 0.40 3.72 3.15
N CYS A 58 1.49 2.96 3.20
CA CYS A 58 1.74 1.90 4.16
C CYS A 58 2.89 2.33 5.09
N LEU A 59 2.54 2.82 6.26
CA LEU A 59 3.48 3.12 7.33
C LEU A 59 3.76 1.86 8.13
N ARG A 60 5.00 1.70 8.61
CA ARG A 60 5.33 0.63 9.52
C ARG A 60 4.50 0.78 10.82
N GLY A 61 3.88 -0.33 11.24
CA GLY A 61 3.22 -0.45 12.52
C GLY A 61 4.09 -1.16 13.58
N TYR A 62 3.50 -1.94 14.49
CA TYR A 62 4.23 -2.78 15.46
C TYR A 62 5.11 -3.81 14.75
N GLY A 63 4.58 -4.46 13.74
CA GLY A 63 5.32 -5.39 12.89
C GLY A 63 5.83 -4.74 11.62
N SER A 64 6.72 -5.43 10.92
CA SER A 64 7.21 -5.03 9.62
C SER A 64 6.22 -5.31 8.49
N LYS A 65 5.21 -6.14 8.70
CA LYS A 65 4.11 -6.39 7.78
C LYS A 65 2.85 -5.70 8.28
N CYS A 66 2.17 -4.99 7.40
CA CYS A 66 0.84 -4.47 7.66
C CYS A 66 -0.15 -5.18 6.73
N HIS A 67 -1.41 -5.28 7.14
CA HIS A 67 -2.43 -5.84 6.25
C HIS A 67 -2.78 -4.89 5.10
N ARG A 68 -2.49 -3.61 5.27
CA ARG A 68 -2.89 -2.56 4.32
C ARG A 68 -2.29 -2.73 2.93
N GLU A 69 -1.03 -3.14 2.80
CA GLU A 69 -0.44 -3.37 1.48
C GLU A 69 -1.22 -4.43 0.70
N VAL A 70 -1.64 -5.49 1.38
CA VAL A 70 -2.41 -6.58 0.77
C VAL A 70 -3.84 -6.14 0.45
N GLU A 71 -4.48 -5.39 1.35
CA GLU A 71 -5.81 -4.82 1.12
C GLU A 71 -5.83 -3.86 -0.08
N LEU A 72 -4.81 -3.01 -0.23
CA LEU A 72 -4.66 -2.11 -1.38
C LEU A 72 -4.52 -2.91 -2.68
N MET A 73 -3.62 -3.89 -2.69
CA MET A 73 -3.37 -4.73 -3.88
C MET A 73 -4.60 -5.51 -4.31
N ALA A 74 -5.50 -5.87 -3.38
CA ALA A 74 -6.79 -6.51 -3.69
C ALA A 74 -7.69 -5.67 -4.60
N PHE A 75 -7.48 -4.36 -4.63
CA PHE A 75 -8.22 -3.42 -5.50
C PHE A 75 -7.37 -2.87 -6.66
N GLY A 76 -6.15 -3.35 -6.83
CA GLY A 76 -5.20 -2.79 -7.79
C GLY A 76 -4.68 -1.40 -7.39
N THR A 77 -4.89 -0.99 -6.13
CA THR A 77 -4.33 0.25 -5.59
C THR A 77 -2.86 0.00 -5.26
N VAL A 78 -1.97 0.85 -5.78
CA VAL A 78 -0.52 0.65 -5.65
C VAL A 78 -0.04 1.06 -4.25
N PRO A 79 0.55 0.15 -3.46
CA PRO A 79 1.10 0.49 -2.15
C PRO A 79 2.31 1.44 -2.26
N ILE A 80 2.37 2.42 -1.37
CA ILE A 80 3.55 3.24 -1.11
C ILE A 80 4.12 2.78 0.22
N LEU A 81 5.30 2.15 0.20
CA LEU A 81 5.94 1.59 1.38
C LEU A 81 6.98 2.53 1.95
N THR A 82 6.94 2.74 3.25
CA THR A 82 7.97 3.47 3.99
C THR A 82 9.03 2.52 4.55
N PRO A 83 10.19 3.02 5.03
CA PRO A 83 11.23 2.20 5.61
C PRO A 83 10.71 1.27 6.73
N GLY A 84 11.17 0.03 6.73
CA GLY A 84 10.81 -0.97 7.72
C GLY A 84 9.53 -1.77 7.43
N VAL A 85 8.81 -1.48 6.34
CA VAL A 85 7.76 -2.36 5.83
C VAL A 85 8.41 -3.50 5.06
N SER A 86 8.08 -4.74 5.42
CA SER A 86 8.64 -5.94 4.81
C SER A 86 7.91 -6.32 3.52
N THR A 87 8.69 -6.67 2.50
CA THR A 87 8.20 -7.17 1.20
C THR A 87 8.43 -8.66 1.02
N ASN A 88 8.91 -9.34 2.07
CA ASN A 88 9.21 -10.76 2.06
C ASN A 88 7.94 -11.59 2.20
N TYR A 89 7.41 -11.99 1.08
CA TYR A 89 6.34 -12.97 0.92
C TYR A 89 6.90 -14.23 0.26
N LEU A 90 6.13 -15.30 0.20
CA LEU A 90 6.50 -16.51 -0.54
C LEU A 90 6.87 -16.20 -2.00
N SER A 91 6.15 -15.24 -2.61
CA SER A 91 6.55 -14.56 -3.85
C SER A 91 6.89 -13.11 -3.50
N PRO A 92 8.17 -12.71 -3.39
CA PRO A 92 8.54 -11.39 -2.93
C PRO A 92 7.96 -10.28 -3.81
N LEU A 93 7.54 -9.19 -3.18
CA LEU A 93 7.12 -7.99 -3.89
C LEU A 93 8.34 -7.32 -4.53
N LYS A 94 8.14 -6.71 -5.70
CA LYS A 94 9.19 -6.01 -6.45
C LYS A 94 8.89 -4.52 -6.50
N GLU A 95 9.88 -3.71 -6.15
CA GLU A 95 9.80 -2.24 -6.27
C GLU A 95 9.57 -1.81 -7.71
N ASN A 96 8.78 -0.77 -7.92
CA ASN A 96 8.36 -0.22 -9.22
C ASN A 96 7.54 -1.20 -10.10
N VAL A 97 7.18 -2.37 -9.56
CA VAL A 97 6.27 -3.34 -10.19
C VAL A 97 5.02 -3.50 -9.32
N HIS A 98 5.20 -3.75 -8.02
CA HIS A 98 4.11 -4.01 -7.08
C HIS A 98 3.93 -2.90 -6.05
N TYR A 99 4.93 -2.02 -5.86
CA TYR A 99 4.88 -0.93 -4.89
C TYR A 99 5.88 0.16 -5.23
N LEU A 100 5.66 1.34 -4.67
CA LEU A 100 6.65 2.41 -4.61
C LEU A 100 7.30 2.41 -3.22
N LYS A 101 8.61 2.60 -3.16
CA LYS A 101 9.33 2.79 -1.90
C LYS A 101 9.74 4.24 -1.78
N VAL A 102 9.45 4.84 -0.63
CA VAL A 102 9.80 6.23 -0.34
C VAL A 102 10.25 6.39 1.10
N LYS A 103 11.17 7.30 1.33
CA LYS A 103 11.70 7.62 2.67
C LYS A 103 11.02 8.85 3.27
N SER A 104 10.52 9.75 2.42
CA SER A 104 9.91 11.00 2.86
C SER A 104 8.77 11.45 1.94
N PRO A 105 7.92 12.39 2.41
CA PRO A 105 6.88 13.00 1.59
C PRO A 105 7.41 13.73 0.36
N GLU A 106 8.61 14.34 0.47
CA GLU A 106 9.26 15.05 -0.62
C GLU A 106 9.67 14.09 -1.74
N GLU A 107 10.26 12.95 -1.37
CA GLU A 107 10.60 11.88 -2.32
C GLU A 107 9.35 11.36 -3.04
N LEU A 108 8.25 11.18 -2.29
CA LEU A 108 6.97 10.78 -2.87
C LEU A 108 6.47 11.79 -3.90
N LYS A 109 6.49 13.09 -3.58
CA LYS A 109 6.09 14.16 -4.52
C LYS A 109 6.88 14.10 -5.82
N ILE A 110 8.19 13.87 -5.72
CA ILE A 110 9.05 13.76 -6.90
C ILE A 110 8.67 12.52 -7.72
N LYS A 111 8.58 11.35 -7.10
CA LYS A 111 8.21 10.10 -7.79
C LYS A 111 6.86 10.20 -8.50
N LEU A 112 5.85 10.76 -7.84
CA LEU A 112 4.51 10.89 -8.43
C LEU A 112 4.45 11.82 -9.66
N LYS A 113 5.38 12.79 -9.76
CA LYS A 113 5.47 13.66 -10.94
C LYS A 113 6.09 12.96 -12.15
N THR A 114 6.87 11.92 -11.93
CA THR A 114 7.58 11.20 -13.01
C THR A 114 6.82 9.99 -13.51
N ILE A 115 5.91 9.41 -12.71
CA ILE A 115 5.16 8.22 -13.10
C ILE A 115 4.05 8.62 -14.08
N THR A 116 4.10 8.04 -15.27
CA THR A 116 3.06 8.18 -16.28
C THR A 116 1.81 7.39 -15.90
N ASN A 117 0.69 7.67 -16.58
CA ASN A 117 -0.53 6.91 -16.36
C ASN A 117 -0.39 5.44 -16.78
N ASP A 118 0.36 5.16 -17.84
CA ASP A 118 0.59 3.80 -18.34
C ASP A 118 1.45 2.99 -17.37
N GLU A 119 2.49 3.59 -16.79
CA GLU A 119 3.30 2.96 -15.74
C GLU A 119 2.46 2.67 -14.50
N TRP A 120 1.61 3.61 -14.09
CA TRP A 120 0.69 3.37 -12.97
C TRP A 120 -0.29 2.24 -13.28
N GLN A 121 -0.90 2.18 -14.47
CA GLN A 121 -1.80 1.10 -14.87
C GLN A 121 -1.10 -0.26 -14.85
N SER A 122 0.13 -0.33 -15.35
CA SER A 122 0.95 -1.54 -15.32
C SER A 122 1.22 -2.01 -13.89
N MET A 123 1.58 -1.10 -12.99
CA MET A 123 1.77 -1.40 -11.56
C MET A 123 0.46 -1.86 -10.91
N SER A 124 -0.64 -1.17 -11.17
CA SER A 124 -1.97 -1.50 -10.66
C SER A 124 -2.39 -2.92 -11.05
N GLN A 125 -2.22 -3.26 -12.32
CA GLN A 125 -2.51 -4.62 -12.81
C GLN A 125 -1.59 -5.66 -12.17
N SER A 126 -0.31 -5.36 -12.03
CA SER A 126 0.67 -6.24 -11.38
C SER A 126 0.33 -6.48 -9.91
N CYS A 127 -0.09 -5.44 -9.18
CA CYS A 127 -0.58 -5.55 -7.80
C CYS A 127 -1.77 -6.49 -7.68
N PHE A 128 -2.78 -6.28 -8.51
CA PHE A 128 -3.99 -7.11 -8.49
C PHE A 128 -3.70 -8.56 -8.84
N THR A 129 -2.90 -8.80 -9.89
CA THR A 129 -2.49 -10.15 -10.30
C THR A 129 -1.72 -10.84 -9.18
N TRP A 130 -0.73 -10.16 -8.58
CA TRP A 130 0.03 -10.71 -7.46
C TRP A 130 -0.88 -11.08 -6.28
N TYR A 131 -1.85 -10.21 -5.93
CA TYR A 131 -2.83 -10.49 -4.87
C TYR A 131 -3.65 -11.75 -5.20
N GLN A 132 -4.17 -11.86 -6.41
CA GLN A 132 -4.96 -13.02 -6.84
C GLN A 132 -4.17 -14.32 -6.70
N GLU A 133 -2.92 -14.33 -7.13
CA GLU A 133 -2.09 -15.53 -7.16
C GLU A 133 -1.54 -15.93 -5.78
N ASN A 134 -1.31 -14.97 -4.89
CA ASN A 134 -0.54 -15.23 -3.66
C ASN A 134 -1.36 -15.09 -2.37
N ILE A 135 -2.47 -14.38 -2.39
CA ILE A 135 -3.25 -14.07 -1.17
C ILE A 135 -4.70 -14.51 -1.28
N HIS A 136 -5.33 -14.31 -2.44
CA HIS A 136 -6.75 -14.62 -2.59
C HIS A 136 -7.02 -16.11 -2.34
N SER A 137 -7.93 -16.42 -1.41
CA SER A 137 -8.19 -17.77 -0.88
C SER A 137 -8.49 -18.82 -1.95
N ARG A 138 -9.04 -18.41 -3.09
CA ARG A 138 -9.36 -19.32 -4.21
C ARG A 138 -8.14 -19.77 -5.00
N PHE A 139 -7.05 -19.00 -5.02
CA PHE A 139 -5.94 -19.23 -5.95
C PHE A 139 -4.58 -19.42 -5.27
N CYS A 140 -4.35 -18.83 -4.08
CA CYS A 140 -3.05 -18.83 -3.41
C CYS A 140 -2.50 -20.24 -3.11
N TRP A 141 -3.38 -21.22 -2.90
CA TRP A 141 -2.97 -22.59 -2.65
C TRP A 141 -2.24 -23.24 -3.84
N LYS A 142 -2.58 -22.85 -5.08
CA LYS A 142 -1.89 -23.33 -6.29
C LYS A 142 -0.44 -22.86 -6.32
N THR A 143 -0.23 -21.59 -6.04
CA THR A 143 1.12 -21.00 -5.94
C THR A 143 1.93 -21.67 -4.84
N LEU A 144 1.29 -21.94 -3.68
CA LEU A 144 1.95 -22.62 -2.56
C LEU A 144 2.37 -24.04 -2.95
N ILE A 145 1.46 -24.84 -3.52
CA ILE A 145 1.74 -26.22 -3.92
C ILE A 145 2.85 -26.25 -4.98
N ASN A 146 2.76 -25.43 -6.02
CA ASN A 146 3.79 -25.37 -7.06
C ASN A 146 5.17 -25.08 -6.48
N LYS A 147 5.27 -24.14 -5.54
CA LYS A 147 6.55 -23.82 -4.88
C LYS A 147 7.06 -24.92 -3.95
N LEU A 148 6.18 -25.72 -3.35
CA LEU A 148 6.59 -26.80 -2.47
C LEU A 148 7.01 -28.07 -3.23
N LEU A 149 6.42 -28.32 -4.41
CA LEU A 149 6.66 -29.55 -5.17
C LEU A 149 7.76 -29.38 -6.24
N TYR A 150 8.02 -28.17 -6.73
CA TYR A 150 8.89 -27.94 -7.89
C TYR A 150 10.04 -26.96 -7.62
N ASN A 151 10.26 -26.54 -6.37
CA ASN A 151 11.46 -25.86 -5.88
C ASN A 151 12.09 -26.69 -4.77
#